data_a46ba5358ee06ac749b961083a2a0535
#
_entry.id   a46ba5358ee06ac749b961083a2a0535
#
_cell.length_a   1.000
_cell.length_b   1.000
_cell.length_c   1.000
_cell.angle_alpha   90.00
_cell.angle_beta   90.00
_cell.angle_gamma   90.00
#
_symmetry.space_group_name_H-M   'P 1'
#
loop_
_entity.id
_entity.type
_entity.pdbx_description
1 polymer ?
#
loop_
_entity_poly.entity_id
_entity_poly.type
_entity_poly.pdbx_seq_one_letter_code
_entity_poly.pdbx_strand_id
1 'polypeptide(L)'
;MMRLALYAVPLLLCASLPPPAHAQEAAPGQRPEVATAARDLQDKVLAWRRDFHQHPELSNREERTAAQVAAHLRKLGLQPKTGVAFHGVTAVIKGGKPGPRVALRADMDALPVTEQTGLPFASKATSTYRGETVGVMHACGHDAHTSILMGVAEALVAMRKDLPGEVLLVFQPAEAGPPSAEEGGASLMRKRGLFADFRPDAV
;
A
#
# COMPACT_ATOMS: atom_id res chain seq x y z
N MET A 1 70.48 -0.08 -31.06
CA MET A 1 69.15 0.35 -31.57
C MET A 1 68.15 -0.76 -31.27
N MET A 2 67.38 -0.61 -30.20
CA MET A 2 66.44 -1.61 -29.73
C MET A 2 65.01 -1.16 -30.11
N ARG A 3 64.33 -1.94 -30.97
CA ARG A 3 62.96 -1.68 -31.44
C ARG A 3 61.97 -2.24 -30.43
N LEU A 4 61.23 -1.32 -29.75
CA LEU A 4 60.06 -1.70 -28.92
C LEU A 4 58.88 -2.03 -29.83
N ALA A 5 58.38 -3.25 -29.76
CA ALA A 5 57.14 -3.65 -30.40
C ALA A 5 55.98 -3.43 -29.44
N LEU A 6 55.07 -2.50 -29.78
CA LEU A 6 53.82 -2.30 -29.09
C LEU A 6 52.84 -3.40 -29.52
N TYR A 7 52.44 -4.25 -28.57
CA TYR A 7 51.30 -5.18 -28.75
C TYR A 7 50.01 -4.46 -28.34
N ALA A 8 49.16 -4.21 -29.32
CA ALA A 8 47.81 -3.75 -29.08
C ALA A 8 46.93 -4.94 -28.66
N VAL A 9 46.42 -4.93 -27.43
CA VAL A 9 45.46 -5.90 -26.95
C VAL A 9 44.04 -5.36 -27.29
N PRO A 10 43.22 -6.10 -28.04
CA PRO A 10 41.84 -5.68 -28.30
C PRO A 10 41.00 -5.85 -27.04
N LEU A 11 40.42 -4.75 -26.56
CA LEU A 11 39.45 -4.72 -25.49
C LEU A 11 38.12 -5.29 -26.05
N LEU A 12 37.81 -6.55 -25.74
CA LEU A 12 36.48 -7.12 -26.02
C LEU A 12 35.48 -6.50 -25.08
N LEU A 13 34.67 -5.58 -25.61
CA LEU A 13 33.50 -5.04 -24.91
C LEU A 13 32.40 -6.13 -24.86
N CYS A 14 32.35 -6.91 -23.78
CA CYS A 14 31.21 -7.77 -23.50
C CYS A 14 29.99 -6.88 -23.16
N ALA A 15 29.15 -6.62 -24.16
CA ALA A 15 27.83 -6.06 -23.93
C ALA A 15 26.98 -7.11 -23.19
N SER A 16 26.86 -6.95 -21.88
CA SER A 16 25.91 -7.74 -21.09
C SER A 16 24.49 -7.34 -21.49
N LEU A 17 23.80 -8.16 -22.24
CA LEU A 17 22.37 -8.05 -22.44
C LEU A 17 21.68 -8.13 -21.07
N PRO A 18 20.71 -7.24 -20.79
CA PRO A 18 19.92 -7.37 -19.57
C PRO A 18 19.23 -8.76 -19.59
N PRO A 19 19.15 -9.45 -18.44
CA PRO A 19 18.43 -10.71 -18.39
C PRO A 19 16.98 -10.48 -18.83
N PRO A 20 16.38 -11.43 -19.56
CA PRO A 20 14.97 -11.31 -19.95
C PRO A 20 14.13 -11.12 -18.69
N ALA A 21 13.21 -10.16 -18.74
CA ALA A 21 12.22 -9.99 -17.68
C ALA A 21 11.50 -11.33 -17.51
N HIS A 22 11.83 -12.07 -16.45
CA HIS A 22 11.14 -13.31 -16.14
C HIS A 22 9.68 -12.96 -15.91
N ALA A 23 8.82 -13.37 -16.84
CA ALA A 23 7.40 -13.47 -16.58
C ALA A 23 7.27 -14.40 -15.38
N GLN A 24 6.94 -13.82 -14.22
CA GLN A 24 6.79 -14.58 -12.98
C GLN A 24 5.63 -15.54 -13.19
N GLU A 25 5.93 -16.85 -13.36
CA GLU A 25 4.91 -17.88 -13.44
C GLU A 25 4.04 -17.81 -12.18
N ALA A 26 2.73 -17.97 -12.36
CA ALA A 26 1.81 -17.99 -11.24
C ALA A 26 2.21 -19.09 -10.26
N ALA A 27 2.25 -18.78 -8.96
CA ALA A 27 2.56 -19.78 -7.94
C ALA A 27 1.57 -20.97 -8.02
N PRO A 28 1.99 -22.20 -7.68
CA PRO A 28 1.09 -23.36 -7.69
C PRO A 28 -0.20 -23.08 -6.89
N GLY A 29 -1.37 -23.25 -7.54
CA GLY A 29 -2.68 -22.96 -6.96
C GLY A 29 -3.18 -21.51 -7.15
N GLN A 30 -2.38 -20.64 -7.72
CA GLN A 30 -2.82 -19.29 -8.05
C GLN A 30 -3.68 -19.30 -9.32
N ARG A 31 -4.85 -18.65 -9.26
CA ARG A 31 -5.71 -18.49 -10.43
C ARG A 31 -5.05 -17.55 -11.46
N PRO A 32 -4.95 -17.93 -12.74
CA PRO A 32 -4.32 -17.11 -13.77
C PRO A 32 -4.92 -15.70 -13.89
N GLU A 33 -6.23 -15.57 -13.74
CA GLU A 33 -6.93 -14.29 -13.78
C GLU A 33 -6.52 -13.34 -12.65
N VAL A 34 -6.19 -13.87 -11.45
CA VAL A 34 -5.69 -13.08 -10.32
C VAL A 34 -4.27 -12.59 -10.61
N ALA A 35 -3.43 -13.47 -11.13
CA ALA A 35 -2.06 -13.10 -11.52
C ALA A 35 -2.04 -12.03 -12.63
N THR A 36 -2.97 -12.11 -13.57
CA THR A 36 -3.11 -11.10 -14.64
C THR A 36 -3.56 -9.77 -14.05
N ALA A 37 -4.63 -9.76 -13.24
CA ALA A 37 -5.12 -8.53 -12.60
C ALA A 37 -4.03 -7.86 -11.75
N ALA A 38 -3.22 -8.63 -11.03
CA ALA A 38 -2.12 -8.10 -10.23
C ALA A 38 -1.04 -7.42 -11.12
N ARG A 39 -0.67 -8.04 -12.24
CA ARG A 39 0.28 -7.44 -13.21
C ARG A 39 -0.26 -6.14 -13.81
N ASP A 40 -1.52 -6.14 -14.23
CA ASP A 40 -2.16 -5.00 -14.88
C ASP A 40 -2.28 -3.77 -13.94
N LEU A 41 -2.29 -4.01 -12.63
CA LEU A 41 -2.37 -2.97 -11.60
C LEU A 41 -0.99 -2.51 -11.09
N GLN A 42 0.08 -3.18 -11.45
CA GLN A 42 1.42 -2.94 -10.88
C GLN A 42 1.84 -1.47 -10.97
N ASP A 43 1.72 -0.85 -12.14
CA ASP A 43 2.14 0.55 -12.35
C ASP A 43 1.31 1.53 -11.53
N LYS A 44 0.00 1.28 -11.39
CA LYS A 44 -0.89 2.07 -10.53
C LYS A 44 -0.49 1.95 -9.06
N VAL A 45 -0.27 0.72 -8.58
CA VAL A 45 0.13 0.47 -7.19
C VAL A 45 1.46 1.16 -6.88
N LEU A 46 2.44 1.08 -7.79
CA LEU A 46 3.72 1.76 -7.64
C LEU A 46 3.56 3.29 -7.64
N ALA A 47 2.68 3.84 -8.47
CA ALA A 47 2.42 5.28 -8.50
C ALA A 47 1.78 5.75 -7.19
N TRP A 48 0.77 5.05 -6.68
CA TRP A 48 0.15 5.36 -5.38
C TRP A 48 1.15 5.25 -4.23
N ARG A 49 1.94 4.16 -4.20
CA ARG A 49 2.98 3.99 -3.19
C ARG A 49 3.97 5.15 -3.16
N ARG A 50 4.47 5.59 -4.32
CA ARG A 50 5.41 6.72 -4.42
C ARG A 50 4.76 8.03 -3.99
N ASP A 51 3.49 8.24 -4.30
CA ASP A 51 2.75 9.41 -3.89
C ASP A 51 2.52 9.44 -2.37
N PHE A 52 2.12 8.34 -1.74
CA PHE A 52 2.02 8.24 -0.28
C PHE A 52 3.40 8.41 0.39
N HIS A 53 4.42 7.79 -0.17
CA HIS A 53 5.79 7.90 0.35
C HIS A 53 6.29 9.34 0.35
N GLN A 54 5.98 10.10 -0.69
CA GLN A 54 6.36 11.51 -0.82
C GLN A 54 5.56 12.43 0.10
N HIS A 55 4.37 12.03 0.51
CA HIS A 55 3.44 12.82 1.32
C HIS A 55 2.97 12.05 2.56
N PRO A 56 3.89 11.61 3.43
CA PRO A 56 3.55 10.80 4.59
C PRO A 56 2.89 11.64 5.68
N GLU A 57 2.01 11.01 6.43
CA GLU A 57 1.29 11.60 7.55
C GLU A 57 1.46 10.77 8.81
N LEU A 58 1.68 11.40 9.97
CA LEU A 58 1.84 10.72 11.24
C LEU A 58 0.53 10.09 11.72
N SER A 59 0.64 9.15 12.66
CA SER A 59 -0.48 8.52 13.37
C SER A 59 -1.51 9.55 13.83
N ASN A 60 -2.80 9.29 13.54
CA ASN A 60 -3.94 10.18 13.76
C ASN A 60 -3.88 11.53 13.01
N ARG A 61 -3.09 11.61 11.94
CA ARG A 61 -2.97 12.80 11.07
C ARG A 61 -3.11 12.43 9.58
N GLU A 62 -3.61 11.21 9.28
CA GLU A 62 -3.66 10.61 7.94
C GLU A 62 -4.82 11.16 7.10
N GLU A 63 -5.05 12.49 7.13
CA GLU A 63 -6.19 13.15 6.46
C GLU A 63 -6.15 12.99 4.94
N ARG A 64 -5.00 13.30 4.34
CA ARG A 64 -4.79 13.20 2.89
C ARG A 64 -4.85 11.75 2.43
N THR A 65 -4.17 10.86 3.12
CA THR A 65 -4.14 9.43 2.83
C THR A 65 -5.55 8.84 2.88
N ALA A 66 -6.30 9.10 3.94
CA ALA A 66 -7.68 8.66 4.09
C ALA A 66 -8.60 9.22 3.00
N ALA A 67 -8.43 10.50 2.64
CA ALA A 67 -9.22 11.14 1.58
C ALA A 67 -8.96 10.50 0.21
N GLN A 68 -7.71 10.19 -0.13
CA GLN A 68 -7.35 9.51 -1.37
C GLN A 68 -7.90 8.09 -1.43
N VAL A 69 -7.75 7.32 -0.36
CA VAL A 69 -8.32 5.97 -0.25
C VAL A 69 -9.84 6.02 -0.46
N ALA A 70 -10.52 6.90 0.26
CA ALA A 70 -11.97 7.03 0.14
C ALA A 70 -12.42 7.45 -1.27
N ALA A 71 -11.68 8.37 -1.91
CA ALA A 71 -11.95 8.79 -3.28
C ALA A 71 -11.76 7.64 -4.28
N HIS A 72 -10.70 6.83 -4.11
CA HIS A 72 -10.46 5.65 -4.94
C HIS A 72 -11.61 4.63 -4.80
N LEU A 73 -12.00 4.29 -3.57
CA LEU A 73 -13.08 3.34 -3.31
C LEU A 73 -14.43 3.81 -3.90
N ARG A 74 -14.71 5.13 -3.83
CA ARG A 74 -15.92 5.70 -4.49
C ARG A 74 -15.87 5.56 -6.01
N LYS A 75 -14.70 5.77 -6.65
CA LYS A 75 -14.52 5.56 -8.09
C LYS A 75 -14.79 4.12 -8.52
N LEU A 76 -14.54 3.15 -7.63
CA LEU A 76 -14.88 1.74 -7.84
C LEU A 76 -16.37 1.42 -7.61
N GLY A 77 -17.19 2.42 -7.28
CA GLY A 77 -18.62 2.23 -6.99
C GLY A 77 -18.91 1.70 -5.59
N LEU A 78 -17.92 1.72 -4.69
CA LEU A 78 -18.09 1.33 -3.30
C LEU A 78 -18.61 2.51 -2.45
N GLN A 79 -19.14 2.18 -1.27
CA GLN A 79 -19.65 3.14 -0.29
C GLN A 79 -18.70 3.15 0.93
N PRO A 80 -17.57 3.89 0.91
CA PRO A 80 -16.66 3.89 2.03
C PRO A 80 -17.25 4.64 3.23
N LYS A 81 -17.14 4.04 4.42
CA LYS A 81 -17.30 4.73 5.70
C LYS A 81 -15.95 5.36 6.05
N THR A 82 -15.94 6.66 6.30
CA THR A 82 -14.75 7.43 6.71
C THR A 82 -14.89 7.87 8.17
N GLY A 83 -13.79 8.32 8.77
CA GLY A 83 -13.80 8.81 10.17
C GLY A 83 -13.88 7.69 11.21
N VAL A 84 -13.62 6.45 10.84
CA VAL A 84 -13.55 5.32 11.78
C VAL A 84 -12.24 5.43 12.56
N ALA A 85 -12.33 5.74 13.86
CA ALA A 85 -11.14 6.04 14.68
C ALA A 85 -10.28 7.17 14.06
N PHE A 86 -10.87 8.37 13.91
CA PHE A 86 -10.34 9.56 13.28
C PHE A 86 -10.27 9.47 11.75
N HIS A 87 -9.24 8.82 11.18
CA HIS A 87 -8.99 8.80 9.74
C HIS A 87 -9.20 7.42 9.10
N GLY A 88 -9.59 6.41 9.84
CA GLY A 88 -9.83 5.07 9.29
C GLY A 88 -10.92 5.08 8.22
N VAL A 89 -10.70 4.25 7.19
CA VAL A 89 -11.63 4.08 6.06
C VAL A 89 -11.98 2.61 5.92
N THR A 90 -13.26 2.31 5.79
CA THR A 90 -13.72 0.93 5.54
C THR A 90 -14.70 0.88 4.39
N ALA A 91 -14.73 -0.22 3.66
CA ALA A 91 -15.74 -0.48 2.63
C ALA A 91 -15.99 -1.98 2.49
N VAL A 92 -17.21 -2.36 2.08
CA VAL A 92 -17.56 -3.75 1.82
C VAL A 92 -17.70 -3.99 0.33
N ILE A 93 -17.03 -5.02 -0.16
CA ILE A 93 -17.24 -5.59 -1.49
C ILE A 93 -18.16 -6.79 -1.32
N LYS A 94 -19.38 -6.70 -1.88
CA LYS A 94 -20.32 -7.84 -1.93
C LYS A 94 -20.04 -8.65 -3.19
N GLY A 95 -19.65 -9.90 -3.01
CA GLY A 95 -19.46 -10.84 -4.11
C GLY A 95 -20.78 -11.28 -4.73
N GLY A 96 -20.68 -11.86 -5.93
CA GLY A 96 -21.84 -12.36 -6.68
C GLY A 96 -22.28 -13.78 -6.32
N LYS A 97 -21.52 -14.47 -5.47
CA LYS A 97 -21.78 -15.87 -5.06
C LYS A 97 -21.81 -15.99 -3.54
N PRO A 98 -22.57 -16.94 -2.98
CA PRO A 98 -22.49 -17.25 -1.56
C PRO A 98 -21.07 -17.67 -1.16
N GLY A 99 -20.64 -17.29 0.05
CA GLY A 99 -19.31 -17.64 0.55
C GLY A 99 -18.99 -16.96 1.88
N PRO A 100 -17.74 -17.09 2.35
CA PRO A 100 -17.30 -16.54 3.63
C PRO A 100 -17.23 -15.00 3.61
N ARG A 101 -17.18 -14.44 4.81
CA ARG A 101 -16.90 -13.02 5.04
C ARG A 101 -15.47 -12.86 5.49
N VAL A 102 -14.66 -12.11 4.75
CA VAL A 102 -13.23 -11.92 5.03
C VAL A 102 -12.96 -10.44 5.21
N ALA A 103 -12.10 -10.09 6.16
CA ALA A 103 -11.56 -8.74 6.26
C ALA A 103 -10.12 -8.68 5.76
N LEU A 104 -9.78 -7.63 5.01
CA LEU A 104 -8.42 -7.34 4.58
C LEU A 104 -8.00 -5.99 5.15
N ARG A 105 -6.83 -5.95 5.78
CA ARG A 105 -6.34 -4.77 6.49
C ARG A 105 -5.06 -4.22 5.89
N ALA A 106 -4.97 -2.90 5.81
CA ALA A 106 -3.75 -2.14 5.61
C ALA A 106 -3.69 -0.99 6.61
N ASP A 107 -2.52 -0.67 7.09
CA ASP A 107 -2.23 0.51 7.90
C ASP A 107 -1.83 1.69 7.01
N MET A 108 -1.97 2.94 7.53
CA MET A 108 -1.83 4.14 6.71
C MET A 108 -0.79 5.13 7.24
N ASP A 109 -0.44 5.07 8.51
CA ASP A 109 0.38 6.07 9.16
C ASP A 109 1.87 5.94 8.87
N ALA A 110 2.58 7.07 8.92
CA ALA A 110 4.03 7.17 8.80
C ALA A 110 4.69 7.42 10.18
N LEU A 111 6.01 7.40 10.20
CA LEU A 111 6.82 7.52 11.40
C LEU A 111 7.52 8.90 11.50
N PRO A 112 7.82 9.37 12.74
CA PRO A 112 8.58 10.60 12.95
C PRO A 112 10.07 10.40 12.67
N VAL A 113 10.41 10.14 11.40
CA VAL A 113 11.75 9.83 10.90
C VAL A 113 12.10 10.76 9.76
N THR A 114 13.28 11.37 9.79
CA THR A 114 13.80 12.15 8.66
C THR A 114 14.35 11.21 7.59
N GLU A 115 13.80 11.29 6.39
CA GLU A 115 14.23 10.44 5.28
C GLU A 115 15.61 10.86 4.76
N GLN A 116 16.49 9.86 4.49
CA GLN A 116 17.84 10.03 3.97
C GLN A 116 18.13 9.16 2.74
N THR A 117 17.10 8.66 2.06
CA THR A 117 17.26 7.71 0.94
C THR A 117 17.79 8.36 -0.34
N GLY A 118 17.57 9.65 -0.54
CA GLY A 118 17.91 10.36 -1.78
C GLY A 118 17.06 9.97 -2.99
N LEU A 119 15.96 9.25 -2.80
CA LEU A 119 15.06 8.86 -3.88
C LEU A 119 14.34 10.06 -4.51
N PRO A 120 14.00 10.02 -5.81
CA PRO A 120 13.28 11.12 -6.46
C PRO A 120 11.93 11.46 -5.82
N PHE A 121 11.31 10.50 -5.11
CA PHE A 121 10.05 10.63 -4.38
C PHE A 121 10.25 10.60 -2.86
N ALA A 122 11.49 10.88 -2.39
CA ALA A 122 11.76 10.95 -0.95
C ALA A 122 10.91 12.04 -0.27
N SER A 123 10.45 11.73 0.93
CA SER A 123 9.69 12.67 1.76
C SER A 123 10.53 13.87 2.17
N LYS A 124 9.95 15.05 2.08
CA LYS A 124 10.44 16.30 2.67
C LYS A 124 9.46 16.85 3.72
N ALA A 125 8.48 16.03 4.08
CA ALA A 125 7.45 16.41 5.03
C ALA A 125 8.04 16.57 6.43
N THR A 126 7.52 17.55 7.14
CA THR A 126 7.78 17.75 8.57
C THR A 126 6.47 17.88 9.32
N SER A 127 6.44 17.49 10.57
CA SER A 127 5.28 17.63 11.44
C SER A 127 5.71 17.83 12.89
N THR A 128 4.76 18.17 13.74
CA THR A 128 5.00 18.25 15.19
C THR A 128 4.71 16.90 15.83
N TYR A 129 5.70 16.34 16.52
CA TYR A 129 5.55 15.11 17.30
C TYR A 129 6.13 15.31 18.69
N ARG A 130 5.29 15.13 19.73
CA ARG A 130 5.66 15.35 21.15
C ARG A 130 6.25 16.74 21.44
N GLY A 131 5.74 17.78 20.74
CA GLY A 131 6.18 19.16 20.91
C GLY A 131 7.40 19.57 20.10
N GLU A 132 8.02 18.65 19.35
CA GLU A 132 9.19 18.92 18.51
C GLU A 132 8.85 18.81 17.03
N THR A 133 9.53 19.61 16.19
CA THR A 133 9.44 19.47 14.73
C THR A 133 10.32 18.31 14.29
N VAL A 134 9.70 17.33 13.62
CA VAL A 134 10.38 16.12 13.13
C VAL A 134 10.17 15.95 11.63
N GLY A 135 11.07 15.25 10.94
CA GLY A 135 10.81 14.73 9.62
C GLY A 135 9.77 13.60 9.69
N VAL A 136 9.07 13.36 8.59
CA VAL A 136 8.07 12.28 8.51
C VAL A 136 8.40 11.38 7.33
N MET A 137 8.39 10.06 7.54
CA MET A 137 8.74 9.08 6.50
C MET A 137 7.91 7.80 6.67
N HIS A 138 7.49 7.20 5.56
CA HIS A 138 7.01 5.82 5.55
C HIS A 138 8.19 4.84 5.67
N ALA A 139 8.73 4.70 6.88
CA ALA A 139 9.86 3.81 7.16
C ALA A 139 9.44 2.38 7.56
N CYS A 140 8.14 2.11 7.73
CA CYS A 140 7.58 0.79 8.06
C CYS A 140 6.91 0.09 6.85
N GLY A 141 6.67 0.82 5.75
CA GLY A 141 6.07 0.24 4.53
C GLY A 141 4.55 0.37 4.44
N HIS A 142 3.91 1.19 5.28
CA HIS A 142 2.45 1.39 5.24
C HIS A 142 1.98 2.08 3.94
N ASP A 143 2.84 2.84 3.26
CA ASP A 143 2.66 3.32 1.89
C ASP A 143 2.43 2.17 0.90
N ALA A 144 3.20 1.08 1.03
CA ALA A 144 3.02 -0.13 0.23
C ALA A 144 1.75 -0.88 0.62
N HIS A 145 1.48 -1.08 1.92
CA HIS A 145 0.28 -1.77 2.40
C HIS A 145 -1.01 -1.08 1.92
N THR A 146 -1.11 0.24 2.11
CA THR A 146 -2.24 1.04 1.63
C THR A 146 -2.43 0.91 0.12
N SER A 147 -1.34 1.06 -0.66
CA SER A 147 -1.39 0.99 -2.12
C SER A 147 -1.76 -0.40 -2.62
N ILE A 148 -1.23 -1.45 -2.01
CA ILE A 148 -1.57 -2.83 -2.33
C ILE A 148 -3.05 -3.10 -2.07
N LEU A 149 -3.59 -2.67 -0.91
CA LEU A 149 -5.00 -2.89 -0.60
C LEU A 149 -5.93 -2.09 -1.53
N MET A 150 -5.52 -0.91 -2.00
CA MET A 150 -6.23 -0.17 -3.06
C MET A 150 -6.26 -0.96 -4.38
N GLY A 151 -5.14 -1.58 -4.77
CA GLY A 151 -5.05 -2.45 -5.95
C GLY A 151 -5.90 -3.71 -5.80
N VAL A 152 -5.85 -4.35 -4.63
CA VAL A 152 -6.71 -5.50 -4.30
C VAL A 152 -8.19 -5.14 -4.40
N ALA A 153 -8.58 -3.96 -3.90
CA ALA A 153 -9.96 -3.49 -4.03
C ALA A 153 -10.40 -3.38 -5.50
N GLU A 154 -9.55 -2.81 -6.38
CA GLU A 154 -9.82 -2.68 -7.82
C GLU A 154 -9.96 -4.07 -8.47
N ALA A 155 -9.03 -4.99 -8.21
CA ALA A 155 -9.08 -6.36 -8.72
C ALA A 155 -10.34 -7.11 -8.27
N LEU A 156 -10.68 -7.06 -6.99
CA LEU A 156 -11.85 -7.74 -6.44
C LEU A 156 -13.16 -7.16 -6.98
N VAL A 157 -13.26 -5.85 -7.16
CA VAL A 157 -14.43 -5.21 -7.78
C VAL A 157 -14.59 -5.65 -9.23
N ALA A 158 -13.50 -5.74 -10.01
CA ALA A 158 -13.52 -6.22 -11.38
C ALA A 158 -14.01 -7.67 -11.47
N MET A 159 -13.64 -8.52 -10.51
CA MET A 159 -14.01 -9.94 -10.44
C MET A 159 -15.26 -10.20 -9.58
N ARG A 160 -15.97 -9.17 -9.11
CA ARG A 160 -17.03 -9.29 -8.08
C ARG A 160 -18.14 -10.28 -8.42
N LYS A 161 -18.48 -10.46 -9.72
CA LYS A 161 -19.54 -11.42 -10.14
C LYS A 161 -19.20 -12.86 -9.77
N ASP A 162 -17.92 -13.21 -9.79
CA ASP A 162 -17.41 -14.55 -9.49
C ASP A 162 -16.83 -14.68 -8.08
N LEU A 163 -16.74 -13.57 -7.34
CA LEU A 163 -16.24 -13.54 -5.98
C LEU A 163 -17.27 -14.22 -5.03
N PRO A 164 -16.86 -15.27 -4.26
CA PRO A 164 -17.70 -15.84 -3.23
C PRO A 164 -17.65 -14.98 -1.95
N GLY A 165 -18.80 -14.78 -1.32
CA GLY A 165 -18.91 -14.10 -0.04
C GLY A 165 -18.75 -12.59 -0.09
N GLU A 166 -18.24 -12.01 0.98
CA GLU A 166 -18.06 -10.57 1.14
C GLU A 166 -16.66 -10.24 1.66
N VAL A 167 -16.08 -9.12 1.22
CA VAL A 167 -14.78 -8.64 1.68
C VAL A 167 -14.93 -7.26 2.32
N LEU A 168 -14.55 -7.15 3.60
CA LEU A 168 -14.40 -5.88 4.29
C LEU A 168 -12.98 -5.36 4.08
N LEU A 169 -12.85 -4.22 3.44
CA LEU A 169 -11.59 -3.49 3.35
C LEU A 169 -11.44 -2.59 4.56
N VAL A 170 -10.30 -2.66 5.23
CA VAL A 170 -9.99 -1.89 6.44
C VAL A 170 -8.67 -1.15 6.24
N PHE A 171 -8.75 0.17 6.07
CA PHE A 171 -7.60 1.06 6.07
C PHE A 171 -7.48 1.68 7.45
N GLN A 172 -6.51 1.20 8.21
CA GLN A 172 -6.35 1.48 9.64
C GLN A 172 -5.40 2.65 9.86
N PRO A 173 -5.78 3.68 10.65
CA PRO A 173 -4.88 4.72 11.09
C PRO A 173 -4.08 4.29 12.32
N ALA A 174 -3.01 5.02 12.65
CA ALA A 174 -2.27 4.98 13.90
C ALA A 174 -1.83 3.57 14.37
N GLU A 175 -1.25 2.79 13.46
CA GLU A 175 -0.72 1.45 13.79
C GLU A 175 0.56 1.55 14.62
N ALA A 176 1.47 2.44 14.24
CA ALA A 176 2.75 2.67 14.92
C ALA A 176 2.60 3.32 16.32
N GLY A 177 1.37 3.63 16.69
CA GLY A 177 0.99 4.23 17.95
C GLY A 177 0.74 5.73 17.86
N PRO A 178 -0.41 6.19 18.38
CA PRO A 178 -0.72 7.61 18.42
C PRO A 178 0.23 8.34 19.36
N PRO A 179 0.32 9.68 19.26
CA PRO A 179 1.01 10.49 20.25
C PRO A 179 0.53 10.21 21.69
N SER A 180 1.39 10.45 22.68
CA SER A 180 1.05 10.29 24.09
C SER A 180 -0.25 11.03 24.42
N ALA A 181 -1.17 10.37 25.13
CA ALA A 181 -2.50 10.86 25.51
C ALA A 181 -3.58 10.78 24.39
N GLU A 182 -3.28 10.26 23.21
CA GLU A 182 -4.30 9.96 22.21
C GLU A 182 -4.60 8.44 22.15
N GLU A 183 -5.86 8.09 21.88
CA GLU A 183 -6.23 6.73 21.50
C GLU A 183 -6.08 6.58 19.98
N GLY A 184 -5.83 5.35 19.50
CA GLY A 184 -5.72 5.11 18.06
C GLY A 184 -5.64 3.64 17.70
N GLY A 185 -5.37 3.41 16.41
CA GLY A 185 -5.11 2.09 15.86
C GLY A 185 -6.28 1.12 15.93
N ALA A 186 -5.95 -0.16 15.87
CA ALA A 186 -6.94 -1.25 15.84
C ALA A 186 -7.86 -1.26 17.07
N SER A 187 -7.34 -0.91 18.25
CA SER A 187 -8.13 -0.87 19.48
C SER A 187 -9.27 0.14 19.37
N LEU A 188 -8.97 1.36 18.91
CA LEU A 188 -9.99 2.38 18.74
C LEU A 188 -10.98 2.04 17.63
N MET A 189 -10.53 1.47 16.50
CA MET A 189 -11.43 0.99 15.45
C MET A 189 -12.43 -0.05 15.99
N ARG A 190 -11.96 -1.00 16.79
CA ARG A 190 -12.82 -1.99 17.44
C ARG A 190 -13.82 -1.34 18.40
N LYS A 191 -13.37 -0.43 19.26
CA LYS A 191 -14.25 0.33 20.18
C LYS A 191 -15.33 1.11 19.41
N ARG A 192 -15.01 1.61 18.22
CA ARG A 192 -15.94 2.34 17.32
C ARG A 192 -16.80 1.42 16.45
N GLY A 193 -16.79 0.13 16.70
CA GLY A 193 -17.69 -0.83 16.06
C GLY A 193 -17.26 -1.31 14.69
N LEU A 194 -15.95 -1.42 14.42
CA LEU A 194 -15.42 -1.92 13.15
C LEU A 194 -16.13 -3.19 12.65
N PHE A 195 -16.43 -4.11 13.56
CA PHE A 195 -17.07 -5.39 13.26
C PHE A 195 -18.53 -5.51 13.73
N ALA A 196 -19.18 -4.38 14.07
CA ALA A 196 -20.56 -4.42 14.57
C ALA A 196 -21.55 -4.93 13.50
N ASP A 197 -21.42 -4.42 12.28
CA ASP A 197 -22.29 -4.77 11.15
C ASP A 197 -21.66 -5.86 10.25
N PHE A 198 -20.38 -6.12 10.40
CA PHE A 198 -19.63 -7.09 9.61
C PHE A 198 -18.79 -7.99 10.51
N ARG A 199 -19.23 -9.23 10.66
CA ARG A 199 -18.49 -10.25 11.42
C ARG A 199 -17.71 -11.12 10.43
N PRO A 200 -16.38 -10.91 10.29
CA PRO A 200 -15.59 -11.72 9.37
C PRO A 200 -15.34 -13.12 9.95
N ASP A 201 -15.25 -14.10 9.07
CA ASP A 201 -14.82 -15.47 9.39
C ASP A 201 -13.28 -15.53 9.50
N ALA A 202 -12.58 -14.58 8.83
CA ALA A 202 -11.11 -14.41 8.87
C ALA A 202 -10.71 -12.94 8.65
N VAL A 203 -9.54 -12.57 9.19
CA VAL A 203 -8.89 -11.26 9.01
C VAL A 203 -7.46 -11.48 8.57
#